data_f222ea709fe4ddf1ef05ad1df61aba89
#
_entry.id   f222ea709fe4ddf1ef05ad1df61aba89
#
_cell.length_a   1.000
_cell.length_b   1.000
_cell.length_c   1.000
_cell.angle_alpha   90.00
_cell.angle_beta   90.00
_cell.angle_gamma   90.00
#
_symmetry.space_group_name_H-M   'P 1'
#
loop_
_entity.id
_entity.type
_entity.pdbx_description
1 polymer ?
#
loop_
_entity_poly.entity_id
_entity_poly.type
_entity_poly.pdbx_seq_one_letter_code
_entity_poly.pdbx_strand_id
1 'polypeptide(L)'
;MGNKVTGSGFPVYKGKGATLQRALINYFLDKNTSSGYTEVQPPVLVNEESAFATGQLPDKEGQMYHINNDDLYLIPTAEVPITNFYRNSIINSSDLPIKLTGYTPCFRREAGSYGKDVRGLNRLHQFDKVEIVRIEKPENSYKVLDEMVAHVKNILEELELSLIHI
;
A
#
# COMPACT_ATOMS: atom_id res chain seq x y z
N MET A 1 19.21 10.55 -11.14
CA MET A 1 18.17 11.53 -11.56
C MET A 1 17.33 12.00 -10.37
N GLY A 2 16.83 11.11 -9.53
CA GLY A 2 16.00 11.46 -8.36
C GLY A 2 16.62 12.51 -7.45
N ASN A 3 17.90 12.37 -7.10
CA ASN A 3 18.62 13.35 -6.28
C ASN A 3 18.64 14.78 -6.85
N LYS A 4 18.50 14.93 -8.16
CA LYS A 4 18.47 16.24 -8.81
C LYS A 4 17.11 16.91 -8.72
N VAL A 5 16.05 16.11 -8.59
CA VAL A 5 14.65 16.58 -8.56
C VAL A 5 14.17 16.76 -7.12
N THR A 6 14.44 15.80 -6.25
CA THR A 6 13.89 15.77 -4.89
C THR A 6 14.98 15.50 -3.84
N GLY A 7 15.72 14.39 -3.97
CA GLY A 7 16.71 13.94 -3.01
C GLY A 7 16.97 12.44 -3.13
N SER A 8 17.78 11.89 -2.22
CA SER A 8 17.99 10.44 -2.11
C SER A 8 16.69 9.75 -1.66
N GLY A 9 16.51 8.49 -2.06
CA GLY A 9 15.31 7.71 -1.70
C GLY A 9 14.06 7.98 -2.55
N PHE A 10 14.15 8.85 -3.57
CA PHE A 10 13.08 9.08 -4.55
C PHE A 10 13.52 8.48 -5.90
N PRO A 11 12.95 7.34 -6.31
CA PRO A 11 13.34 6.65 -7.53
C PRO A 11 12.84 7.37 -8.78
N VAL A 12 13.60 7.25 -9.88
CA VAL A 12 13.16 7.65 -11.21
C VAL A 12 13.32 6.44 -12.12
N TYR A 13 12.22 5.89 -12.57
CA TYR A 13 12.20 4.83 -13.56
C TYR A 13 12.23 5.42 -14.97
N LYS A 14 13.02 4.86 -15.88
CA LYS A 14 13.16 5.35 -17.26
C LYS A 14 13.17 4.21 -18.27
N GLY A 15 12.54 4.42 -19.42
CA GLY A 15 12.54 3.46 -20.53
C GLY A 15 11.94 2.12 -20.09
N LYS A 16 12.66 1.01 -20.33
CA LYS A 16 12.20 -0.35 -19.99
C LYS A 16 11.85 -0.52 -18.50
N GLY A 17 12.56 0.16 -17.59
CA GLY A 17 12.25 0.13 -16.15
C GLY A 17 10.88 0.73 -15.85
N ALA A 18 10.52 1.87 -16.44
CA ALA A 18 9.20 2.46 -16.29
C ALA A 18 8.09 1.59 -16.93
N THR A 19 8.38 0.96 -18.06
CA THR A 19 7.46 0.01 -18.70
C THR A 19 7.21 -1.21 -17.81
N LEU A 20 8.27 -1.77 -17.24
CA LEU A 20 8.17 -2.93 -16.35
C LEU A 20 7.35 -2.60 -15.08
N GLN A 21 7.62 -1.47 -14.44
CA GLN A 21 6.87 -1.05 -13.25
C GLN A 21 5.36 -0.93 -13.54
N ARG A 22 5.00 -0.27 -14.64
CA ARG A 22 3.60 -0.16 -15.05
C ARG A 22 2.99 -1.52 -15.37
N ALA A 23 3.72 -2.41 -16.02
CA ALA A 23 3.26 -3.76 -16.32
C ALA A 23 3.00 -4.58 -15.05
N LEU A 24 3.87 -4.47 -14.03
CA LEU A 24 3.68 -5.13 -12.74
C LEU A 24 2.46 -4.58 -11.98
N ILE A 25 2.25 -3.26 -11.99
CA ILE A 25 1.06 -2.65 -11.38
C ILE A 25 -0.21 -3.21 -12.01
N ASN A 26 -0.28 -3.20 -13.35
CA ASN A 26 -1.44 -3.75 -14.07
C ASN A 26 -1.63 -5.24 -13.77
N TYR A 27 -0.56 -6.02 -13.80
CA TYR A 27 -0.61 -7.44 -13.51
C TYR A 27 -1.18 -7.74 -12.12
N PHE A 28 -0.74 -7.01 -11.09
CA PHE A 28 -1.26 -7.19 -9.73
C PHE A 28 -2.73 -6.79 -9.62
N LEU A 29 -3.15 -5.70 -10.24
CA LEU A 29 -4.55 -5.28 -10.25
C LEU A 29 -5.43 -6.29 -10.99
N ASP A 30 -5.00 -6.79 -12.15
CA ASP A 30 -5.73 -7.79 -12.93
C ASP A 30 -5.87 -9.11 -12.16
N LYS A 31 -4.81 -9.54 -11.44
CA LYS A 31 -4.87 -10.73 -10.57
C LYS A 31 -5.84 -10.57 -9.42
N ASN A 32 -5.83 -9.41 -8.78
CA ASN A 32 -6.73 -9.13 -7.66
C ASN A 32 -8.19 -9.05 -8.14
N THR A 33 -8.46 -8.33 -9.21
CA THR A 33 -9.83 -8.20 -9.76
C THR A 33 -10.37 -9.55 -10.26
N SER A 34 -9.54 -10.37 -10.90
CA SER A 34 -9.90 -11.74 -11.28
C SER A 34 -10.20 -12.64 -10.08
N SER A 35 -9.68 -12.31 -8.90
CA SER A 35 -9.94 -13.00 -7.62
C SER A 35 -11.14 -12.42 -6.85
N GLY A 36 -11.91 -11.55 -7.50
CA GLY A 36 -13.14 -10.96 -6.96
C GLY A 36 -12.95 -9.74 -6.08
N TYR A 37 -11.78 -9.07 -6.14
CA TYR A 37 -11.60 -7.76 -5.54
C TYR A 37 -12.15 -6.67 -6.46
N THR A 38 -12.83 -5.69 -5.88
CA THR A 38 -13.24 -4.48 -6.59
C THR A 38 -12.09 -3.49 -6.60
N GLU A 39 -11.68 -3.05 -7.78
CA GLU A 39 -10.66 -2.02 -7.90
C GLU A 39 -11.19 -0.66 -7.49
N VAL A 40 -10.40 0.07 -6.72
CA VAL A 40 -10.68 1.43 -6.28
C VAL A 40 -9.44 2.30 -6.44
N GLN A 41 -9.64 3.57 -6.73
CA GLN A 41 -8.59 4.56 -6.84
C GLN A 41 -8.75 5.61 -5.73
N PRO A 42 -8.12 5.40 -4.56
CA PRO A 42 -8.27 6.29 -3.42
C PRO A 42 -7.38 7.53 -3.56
N PRO A 43 -7.68 8.61 -2.81
CA PRO A 43 -6.79 9.76 -2.70
C PRO A 43 -5.47 9.38 -2.00
N VAL A 44 -4.39 10.09 -2.36
CA VAL A 44 -3.06 9.92 -1.72
C VAL A 44 -2.83 10.87 -0.55
N LEU A 45 -3.74 11.79 -0.32
CA LEU A 45 -3.79 12.68 0.82
C LEU A 45 -4.95 12.32 1.72
N VAL A 46 -4.70 12.24 3.02
CA VAL A 46 -5.72 11.90 4.03
C VAL A 46 -5.67 12.90 5.17
N ASN A 47 -6.80 13.07 5.84
CA ASN A 47 -6.90 13.88 7.05
C ASN A 47 -6.37 13.11 8.28
N GLU A 48 -6.17 13.85 9.38
CA GLU A 48 -5.68 13.30 10.65
C GLU A 48 -6.54 12.13 11.15
N GLU A 49 -7.85 12.27 11.08
CA GLU A 49 -8.79 11.24 11.54
C GLU A 49 -8.63 9.91 10.79
N SER A 50 -8.37 9.96 9.48
CA SER A 50 -8.11 8.76 8.68
C SER A 50 -6.78 8.10 9.05
N ALA A 51 -5.73 8.89 9.26
CA ALA A 51 -4.44 8.38 9.67
C ALA A 51 -4.48 7.79 11.09
N PHE A 52 -5.24 8.41 11.99
CA PHE A 52 -5.45 7.91 13.35
C PHE A 52 -6.24 6.59 13.37
N ALA A 53 -7.30 6.49 12.57
CA ALA A 53 -8.16 5.31 12.53
C ALA A 53 -7.46 4.03 12.06
N THR A 54 -6.34 4.15 11.34
CA THR A 54 -5.51 3.02 10.89
C THR A 54 -4.18 2.90 11.64
N GLY A 55 -4.03 3.61 12.77
CA GLY A 55 -2.87 3.51 13.66
C GLY A 55 -1.59 4.14 13.12
N GLN A 56 -1.68 5.02 12.10
CA GLN A 56 -0.52 5.78 11.61
C GLN A 56 -0.21 6.97 12.52
N LEU A 57 -1.21 7.48 13.21
CA LEU A 57 -1.07 8.52 14.22
C LEU A 57 -1.43 7.97 15.60
N PRO A 58 -0.81 8.46 16.68
CA PRO A 58 0.27 9.45 16.70
C PRO A 58 1.59 8.91 16.12
N ASP A 59 2.19 9.67 15.22
CA ASP A 59 3.46 9.31 14.53
C ASP A 59 4.67 9.58 15.43
N LYS A 60 4.94 8.65 16.35
CA LYS A 60 6.04 8.78 17.32
C LYS A 60 7.43 8.69 16.68
N GLU A 61 7.52 8.08 15.50
CA GLU A 61 8.76 7.84 14.78
C GLU A 61 9.01 8.86 13.66
N GLY A 62 8.06 9.73 13.38
CA GLY A 62 8.16 10.74 12.33
C GLY A 62 8.20 10.15 10.91
N GLN A 63 7.41 9.11 10.66
CA GLN A 63 7.39 8.38 9.38
C GLN A 63 6.52 9.04 8.33
N MET A 64 5.51 9.80 8.73
CA MET A 64 4.57 10.41 7.81
C MET A 64 5.06 11.76 7.28
N TYR A 65 4.77 12.02 6.01
CA TYR A 65 4.88 13.36 5.43
C TYR A 65 3.60 14.15 5.75
N HIS A 66 3.74 15.26 6.43
CA HIS A 66 2.66 16.16 6.81
C HIS A 66 2.71 17.45 5.99
N ILE A 67 1.57 17.88 5.45
CA ILE A 67 1.38 19.15 4.74
C ILE A 67 0.75 20.14 5.71
N ASN A 68 1.57 20.93 6.38
CA ASN A 68 1.16 21.78 7.49
C ASN A 68 0.06 22.80 7.15
N ASN A 69 0.06 23.34 5.92
CA ASN A 69 -0.89 24.39 5.52
C ASN A 69 -2.32 23.86 5.37
N ASP A 70 -2.48 22.61 5.00
CA ASP A 70 -3.77 21.99 4.70
C ASP A 70 -4.17 20.96 5.76
N ASP A 71 -3.28 20.69 6.71
CA ASP A 71 -3.42 19.65 7.74
C ASP A 71 -3.74 18.27 7.16
N LEU A 72 -3.03 17.92 6.09
CA LEU A 72 -3.16 16.66 5.37
C LEU A 72 -1.86 15.85 5.44
N TYR A 73 -1.99 14.55 5.30
CA TYR A 73 -0.88 13.60 5.34
C TYR A 73 -0.78 12.84 4.03
N LEU A 74 0.44 12.69 3.49
CA LEU A 74 0.69 11.75 2.40
C LEU A 74 0.63 10.32 2.94
N ILE A 75 -0.10 9.46 2.23
CA ILE A 75 -0.33 8.08 2.67
C ILE A 75 0.94 7.23 2.62
N PRO A 76 1.24 6.42 3.65
CA PRO A 76 2.31 5.43 3.63
C PRO A 76 1.88 4.10 2.98
N THR A 77 0.58 3.92 2.74
CA THR A 77 -0.07 2.73 2.19
C THR A 77 -1.50 3.06 1.78
N ALA A 78 -1.99 2.44 0.72
CA ALA A 78 -3.40 2.55 0.30
C ALA A 78 -4.38 1.96 1.32
N GLU A 79 -3.92 1.15 2.27
CA GLU A 79 -4.71 0.67 3.40
C GLU A 79 -5.42 1.82 4.13
N VAL A 80 -4.71 2.94 4.35
CA VAL A 80 -5.25 4.09 5.08
C VAL A 80 -6.52 4.62 4.44
N PRO A 81 -6.54 5.10 3.19
CA PRO A 81 -7.78 5.60 2.59
C PRO A 81 -8.81 4.49 2.34
N ILE A 82 -8.42 3.30 1.89
CA ILE A 82 -9.37 2.24 1.52
C ILE A 82 -10.13 1.74 2.74
N THR A 83 -9.47 1.51 3.86
CA THR A 83 -10.13 1.07 5.10
C THR A 83 -11.08 2.16 5.63
N ASN A 84 -10.72 3.43 5.47
CA ASN A 84 -11.53 4.55 5.91
C ASN A 84 -12.80 4.80 5.07
N PHE A 85 -12.99 4.14 3.93
CA PHE A 85 -14.26 4.22 3.18
C PHE A 85 -15.45 3.76 4.03
N TYR A 86 -15.22 2.90 5.01
CA TYR A 86 -16.24 2.34 5.89
C TYR A 86 -16.15 2.85 7.33
N ARG A 87 -15.29 3.84 7.59
CA ARG A 87 -15.19 4.46 8.92
C ARG A 87 -16.54 5.05 9.33
N ASN A 88 -16.93 4.85 10.59
CA ASN A 88 -18.20 5.32 11.15
C ASN A 88 -19.45 4.79 10.42
N SER A 89 -19.33 3.69 9.67
CA SER A 89 -20.44 3.06 8.96
C SER A 89 -20.85 1.74 9.62
N ILE A 90 -22.14 1.44 9.61
CA ILE A 90 -22.67 0.13 9.98
C ILE A 90 -22.88 -0.65 8.69
N ILE A 91 -22.17 -1.76 8.54
CA ILE A 91 -22.23 -2.62 7.37
C ILE A 91 -23.20 -3.77 7.65
N ASN A 92 -24.15 -4.01 6.76
CA ASN A 92 -25.03 -5.16 6.87
C ASN A 92 -24.24 -6.46 6.68
N SER A 93 -24.58 -7.47 7.45
CA SER A 93 -23.93 -8.79 7.35
C SER A 93 -24.10 -9.45 5.97
N SER A 94 -25.13 -9.09 5.22
CA SER A 94 -25.38 -9.54 3.85
C SER A 94 -24.42 -8.95 2.82
N ASP A 95 -23.79 -7.81 3.15
CA ASP A 95 -22.89 -7.08 2.25
C ASP A 95 -21.43 -7.55 2.38
N LEU A 96 -21.18 -8.47 3.32
CA LEU A 96 -19.87 -9.09 3.54
C LEU A 96 -19.73 -10.40 2.75
N PRO A 97 -18.53 -10.72 2.27
CA PRO A 97 -17.29 -9.96 2.41
C PRO A 97 -17.17 -8.78 1.44
N ILE A 98 -16.55 -7.69 1.89
CA ILE A 98 -16.14 -6.60 1.02
C ILE A 98 -14.66 -6.80 0.69
N LYS A 99 -14.34 -6.87 -0.60
CA LYS A 99 -12.97 -7.05 -1.10
C LYS A 99 -12.60 -5.88 -1.98
N LEU A 100 -11.55 -5.16 -1.62
CA LEU A 100 -11.08 -3.98 -2.35
C LEU A 100 -9.60 -4.14 -2.69
N THR A 101 -9.22 -3.64 -3.86
CA THR A 101 -7.82 -3.50 -4.27
C THR A 101 -7.59 -2.11 -4.84
N GLY A 102 -6.41 -1.57 -4.62
CA GLY A 102 -6.05 -0.27 -5.18
C GLY A 102 -4.56 -0.10 -5.32
N TYR A 103 -4.16 0.60 -6.37
CA TYR A 103 -2.81 1.07 -6.60
C TYR A 103 -2.66 2.50 -6.11
N THR A 104 -1.59 2.77 -5.36
CA THR A 104 -1.16 4.13 -5.03
C THR A 104 0.35 4.26 -4.97
N PRO A 105 0.92 5.43 -5.29
CA PRO A 105 2.20 5.80 -4.73
C PRO A 105 2.06 5.90 -3.20
N CYS A 106 3.11 5.50 -2.50
CA CYS A 106 3.19 5.52 -1.04
C CYS A 106 4.40 6.31 -0.60
N PHE A 107 4.29 6.98 0.55
CA PHE A 107 5.30 7.92 1.03
C PHE A 107 5.68 7.62 2.48
N ARG A 108 6.98 7.40 2.72
CA ARG A 108 7.52 7.18 4.07
C ARG A 108 8.78 7.98 4.26
N ARG A 109 8.92 8.66 5.39
CA ARG A 109 10.14 9.42 5.70
C ARG A 109 11.34 8.53 6.00
N GLU A 110 11.10 7.25 6.31
CA GLU A 110 12.13 6.28 6.68
C GLU A 110 13.06 6.80 7.78
N ALA A 111 12.48 7.57 8.73
CA ALA A 111 13.20 8.16 9.84
C ALA A 111 13.82 7.05 10.71
N GLY A 112 15.10 7.22 11.07
CA GLY A 112 15.82 6.22 11.86
C GLY A 112 16.39 5.05 11.06
N SER A 113 16.17 4.97 9.77
CA SER A 113 16.73 3.91 8.91
C SER A 113 18.12 4.30 8.42
N TYR A 114 19.18 3.78 9.07
CA TYR A 114 20.57 4.05 8.74
C TYR A 114 21.32 2.73 8.50
N GLY A 115 22.18 2.66 7.46
CA GLY A 115 23.05 1.53 7.21
C GLY A 115 23.21 1.16 5.73
N LYS A 116 24.05 0.13 5.46
CA LYS A 116 24.26 -0.37 4.10
C LYS A 116 23.02 -1.04 3.53
N ASP A 117 22.24 -1.71 4.36
CA ASP A 117 21.08 -2.53 3.98
C ASP A 117 19.86 -1.70 3.58
N VAL A 118 19.89 -0.38 3.84
CA VAL A 118 18.83 0.58 3.46
C VAL A 118 19.17 1.38 2.19
N ARG A 119 20.26 1.05 1.49
CA ARG A 119 20.63 1.73 0.25
C ARG A 119 20.00 1.08 -0.98
N GLY A 120 19.84 1.85 -2.04
CA GLY A 120 19.30 1.37 -3.31
C GLY A 120 17.78 1.39 -3.35
N LEU A 121 17.17 0.30 -3.84
CA LEU A 121 15.72 0.16 -3.97
C LEU A 121 15.03 -0.52 -2.77
N ASN A 122 15.79 -0.92 -1.76
CA ASN A 122 15.24 -1.68 -0.62
C ASN A 122 14.40 -0.82 0.32
N ARG A 123 14.75 0.46 0.48
CA ARG A 123 13.97 1.43 1.27
C ARG A 123 13.93 2.77 0.55
N LEU A 124 12.72 3.22 0.25
CA LEU A 124 12.45 4.42 -0.54
C LEU A 124 11.50 5.34 0.21
N HIS A 125 11.69 6.64 0.03
CA HIS A 125 10.76 7.66 0.50
C HIS A 125 9.47 7.67 -0.31
N GLN A 126 9.54 7.27 -1.57
CA GLN A 126 8.40 7.09 -2.45
C GLN A 126 8.53 5.76 -3.17
N PHE A 127 7.46 4.96 -3.16
CA PHE A 127 7.37 3.68 -3.85
C PHE A 127 5.93 3.40 -4.27
N ASP A 128 5.74 2.44 -5.15
CA ASP A 128 4.42 2.04 -5.64
C ASP A 128 3.95 0.78 -4.92
N LYS A 129 2.67 0.72 -4.57
CA LYS A 129 2.07 -0.40 -3.87
C LYS A 129 0.68 -0.69 -4.41
N VAL A 130 0.44 -1.94 -4.73
CA VAL A 130 -0.90 -2.48 -4.95
C VAL A 130 -1.36 -3.15 -3.65
N GLU A 131 -2.45 -2.67 -3.10
CA GLU A 131 -3.00 -3.10 -1.82
C GLU A 131 -4.22 -3.97 -2.02
N ILE A 132 -4.45 -4.92 -1.11
CA ILE A 132 -5.72 -5.64 -0.97
C ILE A 132 -6.25 -5.41 0.43
N VAL A 133 -7.54 -5.08 0.53
CA VAL A 133 -8.24 -4.91 1.80
C VAL A 133 -9.49 -5.78 1.78
N ARG A 134 -9.75 -6.48 2.88
CA ARG A 134 -10.95 -7.29 3.04
C ARG A 134 -11.63 -6.98 4.35
N ILE A 135 -12.92 -6.69 4.29
CA ILE A 135 -13.78 -6.54 5.46
C ILE A 135 -14.65 -7.78 5.55
N GLU A 136 -14.57 -8.47 6.68
CA GLU A 136 -15.17 -9.78 6.88
C GLU A 136 -15.80 -9.88 8.27
N LYS A 137 -16.63 -10.89 8.48
CA LYS A 137 -17.13 -11.24 9.81
C LYS A 137 -16.00 -11.67 10.74
N PRO A 138 -16.02 -11.27 12.01
CA PRO A 138 -14.93 -11.57 12.97
C PRO A 138 -14.58 -13.05 13.06
N GLU A 139 -15.57 -13.95 13.01
CA GLU A 139 -15.39 -15.39 13.08
C GLU A 139 -14.58 -15.97 11.91
N ASN A 140 -14.52 -15.28 10.78
CA ASN A 140 -13.79 -15.69 9.58
C ASN A 140 -12.38 -15.08 9.48
N SER A 141 -12.00 -14.14 10.35
CA SER A 141 -10.84 -13.28 10.16
C SER A 141 -9.52 -14.04 9.94
N TYR A 142 -9.24 -15.07 10.73
CA TYR A 142 -8.01 -15.86 10.58
C TYR A 142 -7.99 -16.69 9.30
N LYS A 143 -9.12 -17.33 8.96
CA LYS A 143 -9.25 -18.06 7.68
C LYS A 143 -9.02 -17.13 6.49
N VAL A 144 -9.59 -15.93 6.55
CA VAL A 144 -9.44 -14.92 5.53
C VAL A 144 -7.99 -14.42 5.42
N LEU A 145 -7.30 -14.26 6.54
CA LEU A 145 -5.87 -13.92 6.53
C LEU A 145 -5.06 -15.00 5.77
N ASP A 146 -5.31 -16.27 6.03
CA ASP A 146 -4.64 -17.38 5.33
C ASP A 146 -4.95 -17.36 3.82
N GLU A 147 -6.19 -17.09 3.44
CA GLU A 147 -6.60 -16.94 2.03
C GLU A 147 -5.87 -15.77 1.35
N MET A 148 -5.74 -14.61 2.02
CA MET A 148 -5.03 -13.45 1.50
C MET A 148 -3.52 -13.72 1.36
N VAL A 149 -2.93 -14.38 2.34
CA VAL A 149 -1.51 -14.81 2.29
C VAL A 149 -1.29 -15.79 1.14
N ALA A 150 -2.16 -16.77 0.95
CA ALA A 150 -2.06 -17.72 -0.16
C ALA A 150 -2.19 -17.02 -1.52
N HIS A 151 -3.10 -16.04 -1.64
CA HIS A 151 -3.27 -15.26 -2.85
C HIS A 151 -1.98 -14.49 -3.23
N VAL A 152 -1.37 -13.80 -2.27
CA VAL A 152 -0.12 -13.06 -2.50
C VAL A 152 1.04 -14.01 -2.85
N LYS A 153 1.15 -15.15 -2.16
CA LYS A 153 2.16 -16.17 -2.47
C LYS A 153 2.03 -16.67 -3.91
N ASN A 154 0.81 -17.00 -4.35
CA ASN A 154 0.56 -17.45 -5.72
C ASN A 154 0.99 -16.41 -6.77
N ILE A 155 0.74 -15.12 -6.53
CA ILE A 155 1.21 -14.04 -7.42
C ILE A 155 2.74 -14.03 -7.54
N LEU A 156 3.45 -14.24 -6.43
CA LEU A 156 4.92 -14.27 -6.44
C LEU A 156 5.45 -15.53 -7.12
N GLU A 157 4.81 -16.69 -6.91
CA GLU A 157 5.15 -17.96 -7.57
C GLU A 157 4.97 -17.86 -9.09
N GLU A 158 3.91 -17.23 -9.57
CA GLU A 158 3.69 -17.00 -11.00
C GLU A 158 4.76 -16.08 -11.62
N LEU A 159 5.38 -15.21 -10.82
CA LEU A 159 6.52 -14.37 -11.23
C LEU A 159 7.87 -15.07 -11.02
N GLU A 160 7.89 -16.34 -10.61
CA GLU A 160 9.08 -17.13 -10.29
C GLU A 160 9.96 -16.48 -9.21
N LEU A 161 9.33 -15.73 -8.28
CA LEU A 161 10.01 -15.07 -7.18
C LEU A 161 9.98 -15.93 -5.92
N SER A 162 11.13 -16.05 -5.28
CA SER A 162 11.24 -16.75 -3.98
C SER A 162 10.93 -15.81 -2.82
N LEU A 163 10.13 -16.29 -1.86
CA LEU A 163 9.86 -15.57 -0.60
C LEU A 163 10.96 -15.75 0.45
N ILE A 164 11.87 -16.71 0.26
CA ILE A 164 12.83 -17.13 1.28
C ILE A 164 14.27 -16.70 0.92
N HIS A 165 14.55 -16.46 -0.36
CA HIS A 165 15.91 -16.25 -0.87
C HIS A 165 16.13 -14.84 -1.44
N ILE A 166 15.39 -13.86 -0.92
CA ILE A 166 15.58 -12.46 -1.31
C ILE A 166 16.71 -11.84 -0.47
#